data_ce51808c9c45cb605caa7fceaddf669c
#
_entry.id   ce51808c9c45cb605caa7fceaddf669c
#
_cell.length_a   1.000
_cell.length_b   1.000
_cell.length_c   1.000
_cell.angle_alpha   90.00
_cell.angle_beta   90.00
_cell.angle_gamma   90.00
#
_symmetry.space_group_name_H-M   'P 1'
#
loop_
_entity.id
_entity.type
_entity.pdbx_description
1 polymer ?
#
loop_
_entity_poly.entity_id
_entity_poly.type
_entity_poly.pdbx_seq_one_letter_code
_entity_poly.pdbx_strand_id
1 'polypeptide(L)'
;MTQARLDSSSMARRAASELNAGEAVALGPGFPCLLPGETPVNNGVWFIADSGAVGYHAATGADADIAVDSGGGAAVILPGGAFTDVVDVAGMLRVGRVGSAILQPAQVSAQGDFVHWTTVATPGLFAPGPAVDLASGARRVVAIMPHNRPDGAPNIVDSIKLPVDGARCVSMIITDIGVLSVGERGLELREVAPGWTAEEVV
;
A
#
# COMPACT_ATOMS: atom_id res chain seq x y z
N MET A 1 10.40 -28.73 4.64
CA MET A 1 10.26 -27.64 5.65
C MET A 1 9.52 -26.52 4.94
N THR A 2 8.44 -26.00 5.50
CA THR A 2 7.73 -24.87 4.92
C THR A 2 8.63 -23.64 5.03
N GLN A 3 8.98 -23.01 3.93
CA GLN A 3 9.80 -21.80 3.91
C GLN A 3 9.07 -20.68 4.66
N ALA A 4 9.81 -19.92 5.47
CA ALA A 4 9.24 -18.81 6.23
C ALA A 4 8.89 -17.66 5.29
N ARG A 5 7.65 -17.16 5.40
CA ARG A 5 7.21 -15.94 4.74
C ARG A 5 7.47 -14.74 5.64
N LEU A 6 7.71 -13.58 5.07
CA LEU A 6 7.82 -12.34 5.83
C LEU A 6 6.48 -12.02 6.51
N ASP A 7 6.54 -11.55 7.74
CA ASP A 7 5.38 -11.01 8.43
C ASP A 7 5.00 -9.61 7.91
N SER A 8 3.84 -9.13 8.31
CA SER A 8 3.31 -7.85 7.87
C SER A 8 4.20 -6.66 8.26
N SER A 9 4.84 -6.69 9.45
CA SER A 9 5.77 -5.64 9.87
C SER A 9 7.04 -5.63 9.03
N SER A 10 7.57 -6.80 8.67
CA SER A 10 8.74 -6.90 7.77
C SER A 10 8.43 -6.39 6.37
N MET A 11 7.25 -6.69 5.83
CA MET A 11 6.79 -6.12 4.56
C MET A 11 6.62 -4.60 4.64
N ALA A 12 6.00 -4.09 5.72
CA ALA A 12 5.83 -2.66 5.94
C ALA A 12 7.18 -1.93 6.07
N ARG A 13 8.13 -2.51 6.80
CA ARG A 13 9.51 -1.99 6.92
C ARG A 13 10.20 -1.96 5.56
N ARG A 14 10.04 -3.01 4.76
CA ARG A 14 10.58 -3.02 3.40
C ARG A 14 9.95 -1.93 2.54
N ALA A 15 8.62 -1.73 2.64
CA ALA A 15 7.93 -0.65 1.93
C ALA A 15 8.38 0.74 2.41
N ALA A 16 8.60 0.91 3.71
CA ALA A 16 9.10 2.17 4.28
C ALA A 16 10.49 2.56 3.73
N SER A 17 11.33 1.60 3.36
CA SER A 17 12.64 1.88 2.74
C SER A 17 12.55 2.47 1.32
N GLU A 18 11.38 2.46 0.70
CA GLU A 18 11.12 3.07 -0.60
C GLU A 18 10.74 4.57 -0.50
N LEU A 19 10.50 5.07 0.71
CA LEU A 19 10.01 6.42 0.95
C LEU A 19 11.16 7.42 1.04
N ASN A 20 10.95 8.60 0.48
CA ASN A 20 11.95 9.67 0.50
C ASN A 20 11.62 10.69 1.61
N ALA A 21 12.66 11.26 2.20
CA ALA A 21 12.50 12.35 3.17
C ALA A 21 11.75 13.54 2.54
N GLY A 22 10.77 14.07 3.28
CA GLY A 22 9.92 15.19 2.80
C GLY A 22 8.80 14.76 1.85
N GLU A 23 8.65 13.47 1.58
CA GLU A 23 7.60 12.97 0.69
C GLU A 23 6.24 12.93 1.40
N ALA A 24 5.19 13.36 0.69
CA ALA A 24 3.81 13.14 1.09
C ALA A 24 3.36 11.77 0.58
N VAL A 25 2.95 10.89 1.49
CA VAL A 25 2.63 9.49 1.24
C VAL A 25 1.22 9.18 1.70
N ALA A 26 0.34 8.87 0.78
CA ALA A 26 -1.02 8.45 1.11
C ALA A 26 -1.09 6.94 1.35
N LEU A 27 -1.73 6.55 2.42
CA LEU A 27 -1.87 5.17 2.84
C LEU A 27 -3.33 4.71 2.70
N GLY A 28 -3.52 3.61 2.00
CA GLY A 28 -4.77 2.86 2.03
C GLY A 28 -4.88 1.99 3.30
N PRO A 29 -6.04 1.38 3.55
CA PRO A 29 -6.25 0.49 4.69
C PRO A 29 -5.42 -0.80 4.60
N GLY A 30 -5.27 -1.49 5.73
CA GLY A 30 -4.57 -2.76 5.84
C GLY A 30 -3.07 -2.64 6.11
N PHE A 31 -2.24 -3.41 5.44
CA PHE A 31 -0.78 -3.41 5.66
C PHE A 31 -0.12 -2.03 5.51
N PRO A 32 -0.58 -1.13 4.62
CA PRO A 32 -0.04 0.22 4.55
C PRO A 32 -0.09 0.98 5.87
N CYS A 33 -1.10 0.76 6.71
CA CYS A 33 -1.24 1.41 8.02
C CYS A 33 -0.13 1.05 9.02
N LEU A 34 0.68 0.03 8.74
CA LEU A 34 1.83 -0.31 9.57
C LEU A 34 3.06 0.58 9.28
N LEU A 35 3.12 1.21 8.10
CA LEU A 35 4.30 1.98 7.68
C LEU A 35 4.67 3.12 8.65
N PRO A 36 3.73 3.89 9.21
CA PRO A 36 4.09 4.92 10.19
C PRO A 36 4.83 4.36 11.41
N GLY A 37 4.48 3.17 11.88
CA GLY A 37 5.19 2.49 12.99
C GLY A 37 6.56 1.95 12.62
N GLU A 38 6.81 1.67 11.36
CA GLU A 38 8.08 1.15 10.83
C GLU A 38 8.98 2.25 10.24
N THR A 39 8.51 3.50 10.23
CA THR A 39 9.23 4.65 9.70
C THR A 39 9.67 5.56 10.85
N PRO A 40 10.96 5.94 10.96
CA PRO A 40 11.38 6.90 11.98
C PRO A 40 10.66 8.24 11.84
N VAL A 41 10.15 8.79 12.94
CA VAL A 41 9.41 10.08 12.96
C VAL A 41 10.20 11.22 12.31
N ASN A 42 11.52 11.21 12.48
CA ASN A 42 12.43 12.26 12.02
C ASN A 42 12.90 12.08 10.57
N ASN A 43 12.39 11.09 9.83
CA ASN A 43 12.78 10.91 8.43
C ASN A 43 12.10 11.94 7.50
N GLY A 44 11.12 12.70 8.01
CA GLY A 44 10.45 13.78 7.30
C GLY A 44 9.36 13.33 6.32
N VAL A 45 8.96 12.06 6.35
CA VAL A 45 7.81 11.58 5.57
C VAL A 45 6.51 12.10 6.17
N TRP A 46 5.61 12.57 5.32
CA TRP A 46 4.28 13.06 5.67
C TRP A 46 3.22 12.03 5.28
N PHE A 47 2.80 11.22 6.24
CA PHE A 47 1.72 10.26 6.00
C PHE A 47 0.36 10.96 5.94
N ILE A 48 -0.47 10.52 5.00
CA ILE A 48 -1.83 11.01 4.76
C ILE A 48 -2.75 9.80 4.81
N ALA A 49 -3.70 9.81 5.74
CA ALA A 49 -4.79 8.85 5.77
C ALA A 49 -5.92 9.31 4.84
N ASP A 50 -6.54 8.38 4.15
CA ASP A 50 -7.73 8.64 3.33
C ASP A 50 -8.90 9.20 4.15
N SER A 51 -8.92 8.94 5.46
CA SER A 51 -9.87 9.48 6.44
C SER A 51 -9.71 10.97 6.74
N GLY A 52 -8.58 11.61 6.36
CA GLY A 52 -8.35 13.05 6.53
C GLY A 52 -7.25 13.43 7.53
N ALA A 53 -6.55 12.48 8.15
CA ALA A 53 -5.38 12.80 8.96
C ALA A 53 -4.16 13.06 8.07
N VAL A 54 -3.54 14.23 8.18
CA VAL A 54 -2.36 14.66 7.40
C VAL A 54 -1.20 14.91 8.33
N GLY A 55 -0.03 14.33 8.03
CA GLY A 55 1.17 14.46 8.87
C GLY A 55 1.02 13.71 10.19
N TYR A 56 0.57 12.47 10.12
CA TYR A 56 0.39 11.61 11.30
C TYR A 56 1.49 10.55 11.42
N HIS A 57 1.56 9.95 12.60
CA HIS A 57 2.39 8.80 12.91
C HIS A 57 1.59 7.78 13.73
N ALA A 58 2.07 6.55 13.83
CA ALA A 58 1.44 5.55 14.69
C ALA A 58 1.52 6.00 16.16
N ALA A 59 0.41 5.92 16.87
CA ALA A 59 0.39 6.22 18.31
C ALA A 59 1.06 5.11 19.11
N THR A 60 1.84 5.49 20.12
CA THR A 60 2.47 4.57 21.06
C THR A 60 2.03 4.87 22.48
N GLY A 61 1.45 3.88 23.17
CA GLY A 61 1.08 4.02 24.58
C GLY A 61 -0.09 4.99 24.86
N ALA A 62 0.09 5.92 25.81
CA ALA A 62 -0.96 6.82 26.25
C ALA A 62 -1.18 8.04 25.33
N ASP A 63 -0.35 8.21 24.31
CA ASP A 63 -0.39 9.34 23.38
C ASP A 63 -1.39 9.13 22.24
N ALA A 64 -2.25 8.13 22.35
CA ALA A 64 -3.32 7.87 21.38
C ALA A 64 -4.33 9.01 21.44
N ASP A 65 -4.14 10.00 20.60
CA ASP A 65 -5.13 11.05 20.33
C ASP A 65 -6.39 10.43 19.70
N ILE A 66 -7.40 11.26 19.52
CA ILE A 66 -8.68 10.90 18.90
C ILE A 66 -8.51 10.61 17.39
N ALA A 67 -7.28 10.74 16.85
CA ALA A 67 -6.98 10.50 15.45
C ALA A 67 -6.91 8.99 15.15
N VAL A 68 -7.42 8.62 14.00
CA VAL A 68 -7.30 7.27 13.45
C VAL A 68 -6.71 7.30 12.05
N ASP A 69 -5.93 6.28 11.73
CA ASP A 69 -5.41 6.07 10.39
C ASP A 69 -6.50 5.49 9.43
N SER A 70 -6.12 5.19 8.20
CA SER A 70 -7.02 4.60 7.18
C SER A 70 -7.56 3.21 7.56
N GLY A 71 -6.93 2.53 8.51
CA GLY A 71 -7.35 1.21 9.01
C GLY A 71 -8.14 1.27 10.31
N GLY A 72 -8.33 2.48 10.88
CA GLY A 72 -8.95 2.67 12.21
C GLY A 72 -7.97 2.49 13.37
N GLY A 73 -6.67 2.37 13.10
CA GLY A 73 -5.62 2.32 14.12
C GLY A 73 -5.40 3.69 14.75
N ALA A 74 -5.00 3.70 16.04
CA ALA A 74 -4.70 4.94 16.74
C ALA A 74 -3.49 5.66 16.13
N ALA A 75 -3.64 6.97 15.91
CA ALA A 75 -2.63 7.82 15.30
C ALA A 75 -2.42 9.09 16.13
N VAL A 76 -1.25 9.68 16.01
CA VAL A 76 -0.89 10.98 16.58
C VAL A 76 -0.56 11.95 15.46
N ILE A 77 -1.11 13.17 15.52
CA ILE A 77 -0.80 14.22 14.55
C ILE A 77 0.50 14.89 14.98
N LEU A 78 1.48 14.89 14.08
CA LEU A 78 2.78 15.53 14.30
C LEU A 78 2.69 17.06 14.22
N PRO A 79 3.63 17.81 14.82
CA PRO A 79 3.70 19.26 14.68
C PRO A 79 3.73 19.68 13.20
N GLY A 80 2.77 20.53 12.80
CA GLY A 80 2.55 20.93 11.41
C GLY A 80 1.54 20.05 10.65
N GLY A 81 1.12 18.94 11.24
CA GLY A 81 0.03 18.12 10.70
C GLY A 81 -1.34 18.77 10.92
N ALA A 82 -2.35 18.23 10.29
CA ALA A 82 -3.70 18.76 10.29
C ALA A 82 -4.75 17.67 10.12
N PHE A 83 -5.98 17.97 10.52
CA PHE A 83 -7.16 17.23 10.09
C PHE A 83 -7.79 17.96 8.91
N THR A 84 -8.22 17.20 7.94
CA THR A 84 -9.00 17.63 6.80
C THR A 84 -10.12 16.59 6.57
N ASP A 85 -10.86 16.70 5.50
CA ASP A 85 -11.87 15.70 5.14
C ASP A 85 -11.42 14.83 3.95
N VAL A 86 -12.20 13.79 3.68
CA VAL A 86 -11.95 12.85 2.59
C VAL A 86 -11.94 13.52 1.21
N VAL A 87 -12.72 14.60 1.03
CA VAL A 87 -12.82 15.33 -0.25
C VAL A 87 -11.54 16.13 -0.49
N ASP A 88 -11.00 16.76 0.55
CA ASP A 88 -9.72 17.48 0.47
C ASP A 88 -8.57 16.52 0.19
N VAL A 89 -8.53 15.36 0.84
CA VAL A 89 -7.51 14.33 0.56
C VAL A 89 -7.60 13.88 -0.90
N ALA A 90 -8.79 13.57 -1.40
CA ALA A 90 -9.00 13.24 -2.80
C ALA A 90 -8.58 14.40 -3.73
N GLY A 91 -8.83 15.64 -3.33
CA GLY A 91 -8.36 16.84 -4.03
C GLY A 91 -6.82 16.91 -4.10
N MET A 92 -6.13 16.70 -2.97
CA MET A 92 -4.66 16.68 -2.93
C MET A 92 -4.07 15.59 -3.84
N LEU A 93 -4.69 14.41 -3.86
CA LEU A 93 -4.31 13.32 -4.74
C LEU A 93 -4.46 13.75 -6.20
N ARG A 94 -5.65 14.17 -6.63
CA ARG A 94 -5.97 14.51 -8.02
C ARG A 94 -5.13 15.64 -8.62
N VAL A 95 -4.63 16.55 -7.80
CA VAL A 95 -3.72 17.61 -8.24
C VAL A 95 -2.24 17.22 -8.19
N GLY A 96 -1.93 15.94 -7.91
CA GLY A 96 -0.56 15.40 -7.92
C GLY A 96 0.34 15.92 -6.79
N ARG A 97 -0.25 16.31 -5.65
CA ARG A 97 0.51 16.77 -4.47
C ARG A 97 1.08 15.64 -3.64
N VAL A 98 0.60 14.41 -3.89
CA VAL A 98 1.05 13.21 -3.18
C VAL A 98 2.13 12.50 -4.02
N GLY A 99 3.26 12.22 -3.41
CA GLY A 99 4.39 11.55 -4.05
C GLY A 99 4.11 10.07 -4.29
N SER A 100 3.77 9.36 -3.23
CA SER A 100 3.45 7.92 -3.30
C SER A 100 2.10 7.59 -2.68
N ALA A 101 1.40 6.62 -3.25
CA ALA A 101 0.29 5.93 -2.62
C ALA A 101 0.70 4.48 -2.34
N ILE A 102 0.48 4.02 -1.12
CA ILE A 102 0.74 2.64 -0.71
C ILE A 102 -0.60 1.95 -0.50
N LEU A 103 -0.85 0.88 -1.23
CA LEU A 103 -2.13 0.18 -1.26
C LEU A 103 -1.96 -1.29 -0.90
N GLN A 104 -3.03 -1.89 -0.36
CA GLN A 104 -3.15 -3.34 -0.25
C GLN A 104 -4.22 -3.83 -1.23
N PRO A 105 -3.88 -4.09 -2.49
CA PRO A 105 -4.85 -4.63 -3.45
C PRO A 105 -5.17 -6.09 -3.17
N ALA A 106 -6.31 -6.54 -3.71
CA ALA A 106 -6.69 -7.94 -3.72
C ALA A 106 -5.96 -8.72 -4.84
N GLN A 107 -5.75 -8.07 -6.00
CA GLN A 107 -4.95 -8.59 -7.10
C GLN A 107 -4.24 -7.45 -7.84
N VAL A 108 -3.06 -7.78 -8.42
CA VAL A 108 -2.31 -6.92 -9.34
C VAL A 108 -2.00 -7.71 -10.61
N SER A 109 -2.15 -7.08 -11.78
CA SER A 109 -1.77 -7.70 -13.05
C SER A 109 -0.29 -7.47 -13.37
N ALA A 110 0.24 -8.28 -14.30
CA ALA A 110 1.60 -8.11 -14.83
C ALA A 110 1.83 -6.74 -15.49
N GLN A 111 0.77 -6.02 -15.86
CA GLN A 111 0.83 -4.69 -16.45
C GLN A 111 0.60 -3.56 -15.44
N GLY A 112 0.41 -3.90 -14.15
CA GLY A 112 0.18 -2.92 -13.08
C GLY A 112 -1.27 -2.43 -12.94
N ASP A 113 -2.23 -3.13 -13.52
CA ASP A 113 -3.62 -2.94 -13.15
C ASP A 113 -3.84 -3.51 -11.75
N PHE A 114 -4.78 -2.97 -10.99
CA PHE A 114 -5.14 -3.58 -9.72
C PHE A 114 -6.64 -3.53 -9.43
N VAL A 115 -7.07 -4.45 -8.58
CA VAL A 115 -8.39 -4.47 -7.95
C VAL A 115 -8.23 -4.59 -6.43
N HIS A 116 -8.96 -3.74 -5.71
CA HIS A 116 -8.92 -3.69 -4.24
C HIS A 116 -10.17 -4.28 -3.61
N TRP A 117 -11.34 -4.04 -4.20
CA TRP A 117 -12.65 -4.28 -3.59
C TRP A 117 -13.10 -5.73 -3.57
N THR A 118 -12.56 -6.61 -4.42
CA THR A 118 -12.96 -8.02 -4.47
C THR A 118 -11.96 -8.88 -5.23
N THR A 119 -12.13 -10.20 -5.11
CA THR A 119 -11.52 -11.20 -5.98
C THR A 119 -12.59 -12.12 -6.57
N VAL A 120 -12.25 -12.88 -7.61
CA VAL A 120 -13.17 -13.88 -8.17
C VAL A 120 -13.59 -14.93 -7.12
N ALA A 121 -12.71 -15.20 -6.14
CA ALA A 121 -12.98 -16.17 -5.07
C ALA A 121 -13.93 -15.63 -3.99
N THR A 122 -14.08 -14.30 -3.88
CA THR A 122 -14.96 -13.66 -2.90
C THR A 122 -15.91 -12.68 -3.59
N PRO A 123 -16.83 -13.16 -4.42
CA PRO A 123 -17.80 -12.30 -5.09
C PRO A 123 -18.73 -11.67 -4.04
N GLY A 124 -18.87 -10.36 -4.09
CA GLY A 124 -19.75 -9.61 -3.20
C GLY A 124 -19.96 -8.19 -3.69
N LEU A 125 -20.89 -7.48 -3.08
CA LEU A 125 -21.09 -6.05 -3.29
C LEU A 125 -20.18 -5.29 -2.35
N PHE A 126 -19.01 -4.92 -2.84
CA PHE A 126 -18.06 -4.08 -2.13
C PHE A 126 -17.93 -2.73 -2.86
N ALA A 127 -17.73 -1.67 -2.10
CA ALA A 127 -17.42 -0.37 -2.68
C ALA A 127 -15.92 -0.28 -2.98
N PRO A 128 -15.49 0.30 -4.11
CA PRO A 128 -14.07 0.49 -4.43
C PRO A 128 -13.33 1.42 -3.45
N GLY A 129 -14.07 2.19 -2.64
CA GLY A 129 -13.48 3.08 -1.64
C GLY A 129 -12.53 4.13 -2.25
N PRO A 130 -11.56 4.63 -1.49
CA PRO A 130 -10.61 5.66 -1.93
C PRO A 130 -9.51 5.14 -2.87
N ALA A 131 -9.45 3.82 -3.12
CA ALA A 131 -8.38 3.21 -3.91
C ALA A 131 -8.26 3.80 -5.31
N VAL A 132 -9.39 4.20 -5.93
CA VAL A 132 -9.42 4.85 -7.25
C VAL A 132 -8.71 6.21 -7.21
N ASP A 133 -8.97 7.04 -6.20
CA ASP A 133 -8.31 8.35 -6.05
C ASP A 133 -6.82 8.19 -5.74
N LEU A 134 -6.47 7.25 -4.86
CA LEU A 134 -5.07 6.91 -4.55
C LEU A 134 -4.31 6.47 -5.81
N ALA A 135 -4.93 5.64 -6.64
CA ALA A 135 -4.34 5.15 -7.88
C ALA A 135 -4.15 6.22 -8.94
N SER A 136 -5.11 7.14 -9.07
CA SER A 136 -5.15 8.12 -10.16
C SER A 136 -4.35 9.38 -9.87
N GLY A 137 -4.10 9.69 -8.60
CA GLY A 137 -3.56 10.97 -8.19
C GLY A 137 -2.12 10.96 -7.68
N ALA A 138 -1.64 9.84 -7.16
CA ALA A 138 -0.26 9.72 -6.71
C ALA A 138 0.70 9.59 -7.89
N ARG A 139 1.92 10.12 -7.75
CA ARG A 139 2.97 10.00 -8.78
C ARG A 139 3.51 8.58 -8.88
N ARG A 140 3.46 7.83 -7.79
CA ARG A 140 3.91 6.45 -7.67
C ARG A 140 2.90 5.65 -6.86
N VAL A 141 2.55 4.46 -7.33
CA VAL A 141 1.68 3.53 -6.62
C VAL A 141 2.47 2.28 -6.29
N VAL A 142 2.52 1.92 -5.01
CA VAL A 142 3.16 0.72 -4.49
C VAL A 142 2.11 -0.19 -3.88
N ALA A 143 2.08 -1.44 -4.32
CA ALA A 143 1.25 -2.48 -3.74
C ALA A 143 2.03 -3.23 -2.65
N ILE A 144 1.41 -3.42 -1.48
CA ILE A 144 1.93 -4.28 -0.41
C ILE A 144 0.85 -5.31 -0.08
N MET A 145 1.14 -6.60 -0.30
CA MET A 145 0.12 -7.65 -0.20
C MET A 145 0.75 -9.04 -0.05
N PRO A 146 0.00 -10.06 0.44
CA PRO A 146 0.46 -11.43 0.36
C PRO A 146 0.66 -11.87 -1.10
N HIS A 147 1.69 -12.66 -1.37
CA HIS A 147 1.95 -13.18 -2.72
C HIS A 147 0.81 -14.08 -3.20
N ASN A 148 0.32 -14.92 -2.29
CA ASN A 148 -0.78 -15.84 -2.56
C ASN A 148 -1.94 -15.60 -1.60
N ARG A 149 -3.13 -16.00 -2.04
CA ARG A 149 -4.31 -16.12 -1.16
C ARG A 149 -4.18 -17.29 -0.20
N PRO A 150 -5.02 -17.37 0.84
CA PRO A 150 -5.03 -18.51 1.77
C PRO A 150 -5.31 -19.87 1.11
N ASP A 151 -6.00 -19.88 -0.03
CA ASP A 151 -6.25 -21.08 -0.86
C ASP A 151 -5.07 -21.46 -1.75
N GLY A 152 -3.96 -20.70 -1.69
CA GLY A 152 -2.76 -20.91 -2.49
C GLY A 152 -2.77 -20.23 -3.86
N ALA A 153 -3.90 -19.69 -4.31
CA ALA A 153 -3.96 -19.03 -5.61
C ALA A 153 -3.19 -17.69 -5.62
N PRO A 154 -2.57 -17.31 -6.76
CA PRO A 154 -1.77 -16.11 -6.83
C PRO A 154 -2.61 -14.83 -6.72
N ASN A 155 -2.06 -13.82 -6.08
CA ASN A 155 -2.59 -12.45 -6.09
C ASN A 155 -1.95 -11.59 -7.21
N ILE A 156 -0.81 -12.01 -7.73
CA ILE A 156 -0.21 -11.44 -8.94
C ILE A 156 -0.65 -12.31 -10.11
N VAL A 157 -1.29 -11.71 -11.11
CA VAL A 157 -1.92 -12.42 -12.23
C VAL A 157 -1.52 -11.81 -13.57
N ASP A 158 -1.59 -12.56 -14.65
CA ASP A 158 -1.33 -12.03 -15.99
C ASP A 158 -2.30 -10.89 -16.35
N SER A 159 -3.59 -11.09 -16.06
CA SER A 159 -4.63 -10.10 -16.31
C SER A 159 -5.78 -10.23 -15.32
N ILE A 160 -6.32 -9.09 -14.88
CA ILE A 160 -7.49 -9.03 -14.00
C ILE A 160 -8.76 -9.18 -14.84
N LYS A 161 -9.68 -10.04 -14.37
CA LYS A 161 -10.97 -10.31 -15.04
C LYS A 161 -12.12 -9.47 -14.52
N LEU A 162 -11.89 -8.71 -13.47
CA LEU A 162 -12.86 -7.83 -12.80
C LEU A 162 -12.66 -6.38 -13.26
N PRO A 163 -13.66 -5.50 -13.07
CA PRO A 163 -13.43 -4.07 -13.20
C PRO A 163 -12.31 -3.61 -12.28
N VAL A 164 -11.28 -2.97 -12.84
CA VAL A 164 -10.11 -2.51 -12.11
C VAL A 164 -10.36 -1.16 -11.42
N ASP A 165 -9.73 -0.96 -10.26
CA ASP A 165 -9.71 0.34 -9.57
C ASP A 165 -8.67 1.29 -10.17
N GLY A 166 -7.57 0.75 -10.67
CA GLY A 166 -6.53 1.49 -11.36
C GLY A 166 -5.90 0.66 -12.47
N ALA A 167 -5.74 1.30 -13.63
CA ALA A 167 -5.13 0.68 -14.79
C ALA A 167 -3.68 1.16 -14.96
N ARG A 168 -2.73 0.23 -15.08
CA ARG A 168 -1.30 0.47 -15.36
C ARG A 168 -0.65 1.51 -14.43
N CYS A 169 -1.07 1.55 -13.17
CA CYS A 169 -0.61 2.54 -12.21
C CYS A 169 0.35 1.97 -11.15
N VAL A 170 0.27 0.67 -10.85
CA VAL A 170 1.19 0.05 -9.91
C VAL A 170 2.57 -0.05 -10.53
N SER A 171 3.58 0.52 -9.86
CA SER A 171 4.98 0.51 -10.29
C SER A 171 5.84 -0.49 -9.51
N MET A 172 5.39 -0.92 -8.33
CA MET A 172 6.10 -1.87 -7.48
C MET A 172 5.13 -2.71 -6.68
N ILE A 173 5.47 -3.98 -6.49
CA ILE A 173 4.71 -4.94 -5.68
C ILE A 173 5.66 -5.50 -4.63
N ILE A 174 5.30 -5.36 -3.35
CA ILE A 174 6.02 -5.91 -2.21
C ILE A 174 5.17 -7.01 -1.61
N THR A 175 5.71 -8.21 -1.55
CA THR A 175 5.02 -9.38 -1.03
C THR A 175 5.80 -10.02 0.12
N ASP A 176 5.19 -11.00 0.75
CA ASP A 176 5.79 -11.80 1.82
C ASP A 176 6.89 -12.76 1.36
N ILE A 177 7.14 -12.87 0.04
CA ILE A 177 8.23 -13.69 -0.51
C ILE A 177 9.16 -12.97 -1.50
N GLY A 178 8.84 -11.75 -1.92
CA GLY A 178 9.69 -11.01 -2.85
C GLY A 178 9.17 -9.62 -3.20
N VAL A 179 10.00 -8.87 -3.92
CA VAL A 179 9.70 -7.54 -4.44
C VAL A 179 9.83 -7.55 -5.96
N LEU A 180 8.80 -7.06 -6.62
CA LEU A 180 8.77 -6.95 -8.07
C LEU A 180 8.55 -5.49 -8.48
N SER A 181 9.21 -5.04 -9.55
CA SER A 181 8.85 -3.80 -10.23
C SER A 181 7.98 -4.10 -11.45
N VAL A 182 7.09 -3.17 -11.75
CA VAL A 182 6.26 -3.21 -12.95
C VAL A 182 6.81 -2.21 -13.94
N GLY A 183 7.24 -2.69 -15.09
CA GLY A 183 7.79 -1.87 -16.17
C GLY A 183 7.07 -2.10 -17.50
N GLU A 184 7.53 -1.43 -18.55
CA GLU A 184 6.95 -1.56 -19.91
C GLU A 184 7.00 -3.01 -20.46
N ARG A 185 7.96 -3.79 -19.98
CA ARG A 185 8.14 -5.20 -20.40
C ARG A 185 7.44 -6.20 -19.47
N GLY A 186 6.66 -5.72 -18.49
CA GLY A 186 6.00 -6.53 -17.48
C GLY A 186 6.73 -6.51 -16.14
N LEU A 187 6.63 -7.62 -15.41
CA LEU A 187 7.20 -7.76 -14.06
C LEU A 187 8.71 -8.07 -14.14
N GLU A 188 9.47 -7.42 -13.27
CA GLU A 188 10.87 -7.72 -13.03
C GLU A 188 11.08 -8.02 -11.55
N LEU A 189 11.59 -9.20 -11.22
CA LEU A 189 11.97 -9.58 -9.87
C LEU A 189 13.15 -8.72 -9.40
N ARG A 190 13.00 -8.04 -8.27
CA ARG A 190 14.02 -7.18 -7.66
C ARG A 190 14.71 -7.83 -6.47
N GLU A 191 13.89 -8.45 -5.62
CA GLU A 191 14.37 -9.04 -4.37
C GLU A 191 13.60 -10.34 -4.09
N VAL A 192 14.26 -11.24 -3.41
CA VAL A 192 13.70 -12.51 -2.94
C VAL A 192 13.83 -12.56 -1.42
N ALA A 193 12.77 -12.95 -0.74
CA ALA A 193 12.80 -13.08 0.72
C ALA A 193 13.77 -14.19 1.15
N PRO A 194 14.37 -14.10 2.36
CA PRO A 194 15.31 -15.11 2.84
C PRO A 194 14.72 -16.52 2.80
N GLY A 195 15.47 -17.44 2.21
CA GLY A 195 15.09 -18.84 2.08
C GLY A 195 14.25 -19.20 0.84
N TRP A 196 13.86 -18.21 0.03
CA TRP A 196 13.17 -18.41 -1.24
C TRP A 196 14.14 -18.29 -2.42
N THR A 197 13.78 -18.85 -3.56
CA THR A 197 14.51 -18.71 -4.84
C THR A 197 13.71 -17.89 -5.84
N ALA A 198 14.38 -17.39 -6.89
CA ALA A 198 13.70 -16.63 -7.93
C ALA A 198 12.64 -17.46 -8.65
N GLU A 199 12.89 -18.76 -8.86
CA GLU A 199 11.98 -19.68 -9.52
C GLU A 199 10.70 -19.97 -8.71
N GLU A 200 10.75 -19.75 -7.39
CA GLU A 200 9.59 -19.95 -6.50
C GLU A 200 8.72 -18.67 -6.38
N VAL A 201 9.24 -17.53 -6.82
CA VAL A 201 8.53 -16.23 -6.75
C VAL A 201 7.86 -15.90 -8.09
N VAL A 202 8.33 -16.47 -9.20
CA VAL A 202 7.89 -16.14 -10.58
C VAL A 202 6.90 -17.16 -11.13
#